data_d2e46ce3211a09007dd1a6f0d604eec3
#
_entry.id   d2e46ce3211a09007dd1a6f0d604eec3
#
_cell.length_a   1.000
_cell.length_b   1.000
_cell.length_c   1.000
_cell.angle_alpha   90.00
_cell.angle_beta   90.00
_cell.angle_gamma   90.00
#
_symmetry.space_group_name_H-M   'P 1'
#
loop_
_entity.id
_entity.type
_entity.pdbx_description
1 polymer ?
#
loop_
_entity_poly.entity_id
_entity_poly.type
_entity_poly.pdbx_seq_one_letter_code
_entity_poly.pdbx_strand_id
1 'polypeptide(L)'
;MTLKRPKGPPGTLVVLEHDSKILRDNPLGDPHLRKLAVWLPPQYDQGPGARRFPVLYDLVGYTGSGLSHTNWKPFGDNVPERAARLIRERKMGPAIIVFPDCFTAMGGNQYVNSSAIGNYADYLTREIIPFVDREFRTLAAREHRGCFGKSSGGYGAIIHGMKYARFWGAVACHSGDAYFDFVYWHDWPNTLDELAKHRRPKRRAGACDTRREAGAKGLAEGADDGRIRRFLAQVWKKEKLTAAEGHCIMNLCMAATYDPDPGAPLGFRIPFNLESGEVIARRWERWRKHDPVNLVTRYRGSLKSLRGIYLDCGWRDQYHIHYGARILSKRLAQAGVRHTYEEFDDDHSDIDYRLDRSLPFLSRALRP
;
A
#
# COMPACT_ATOMS: atom_id res chain seq x y z
N MET A 1 -0.03 -3.94 -34.59
CA MET A 1 0.49 -3.34 -33.36
C MET A 1 1.51 -2.26 -33.75
N THR A 2 1.26 -1.01 -33.49
CA THR A 2 2.17 0.08 -33.89
C THR A 2 3.23 0.23 -32.82
N LEU A 3 4.51 0.19 -33.19
CA LEU A 3 5.64 0.46 -32.31
C LEU A 3 5.40 1.81 -31.59
N LYS A 4 5.33 1.76 -30.26
CA LYS A 4 5.22 2.96 -29.43
C LYS A 4 6.54 3.71 -29.48
N ARG A 5 6.59 4.80 -30.23
CA ARG A 5 7.70 5.74 -30.14
C ARG A 5 7.41 6.75 -29.05
N PRO A 6 8.37 7.08 -28.16
CA PRO A 6 8.21 8.19 -27.23
C PRO A 6 7.94 9.47 -28.05
N LYS A 7 6.72 9.97 -28.01
CA LYS A 7 6.47 11.37 -28.35
C LYS A 7 6.93 12.14 -27.12
N GLY A 8 7.64 13.25 -27.31
CA GLY A 8 8.25 14.02 -26.24
C GLY A 8 7.37 14.18 -24.98
N PRO A 9 7.90 14.53 -23.82
CA PRO A 9 7.28 14.34 -22.53
C PRO A 9 5.91 15.03 -22.50
N PRO A 10 4.83 14.26 -22.25
CA PRO A 10 3.51 14.86 -22.06
C PRO A 10 3.46 15.47 -20.65
N GLY A 11 3.90 16.71 -20.49
CA GLY A 11 4.12 17.35 -19.19
C GLY A 11 5.55 17.17 -18.68
N THR A 12 5.82 17.59 -17.45
CA THR A 12 7.15 17.61 -16.84
C THR A 12 7.18 16.66 -15.62
N LEU A 13 8.11 15.74 -15.60
CA LEU A 13 8.41 14.94 -14.41
C LEU A 13 9.55 15.58 -13.63
N VAL A 14 9.27 16.04 -12.42
CA VAL A 14 10.24 16.60 -11.48
C VAL A 14 10.54 15.55 -10.41
N VAL A 15 11.81 15.30 -10.13
CA VAL A 15 12.22 14.41 -9.03
C VAL A 15 12.96 15.25 -8.00
N LEU A 16 12.39 15.33 -6.81
CA LEU A 16 12.92 16.06 -5.66
C LEU A 16 13.46 15.07 -4.63
N GLU A 17 14.28 15.55 -3.72
CA GLU A 17 14.66 14.85 -2.49
C GLU A 17 13.92 15.49 -1.32
N HIS A 18 13.33 14.64 -0.49
CA HIS A 18 12.65 15.03 0.74
C HIS A 18 13.34 14.39 1.93
N ASP A 19 13.89 15.21 2.82
CA ASP A 19 14.47 14.77 4.10
C ASP A 19 13.34 14.64 5.13
N SER A 20 12.84 13.41 5.31
CA SER A 20 11.75 13.13 6.22
C SER A 20 12.20 13.13 7.67
N LYS A 21 11.63 14.01 8.48
CA LYS A 21 11.80 14.02 9.95
C LYS A 21 11.02 12.87 10.61
N ILE A 22 9.89 12.51 10.03
CA ILE A 22 9.00 11.45 10.57
C ILE A 22 9.61 10.05 10.36
N LEU A 23 10.32 9.84 9.26
CA LEU A 23 10.98 8.55 8.96
C LEU A 23 12.41 8.48 9.48
N ARG A 24 12.96 9.55 10.05
CA ARG A 24 14.26 9.52 10.72
C ARG A 24 14.17 8.55 11.89
N ASP A 25 15.20 7.73 12.05
CA ASP A 25 15.26 6.71 13.11
C ASP A 25 14.12 5.67 13.07
N ASN A 26 13.60 5.37 11.86
CA ASN A 26 12.60 4.32 11.72
C ASN A 26 13.16 2.94 12.14
N PRO A 27 12.30 2.02 12.63
CA PRO A 27 12.75 0.75 13.22
C PRO A 27 13.50 -0.19 12.27
N LEU A 28 13.29 -0.05 10.95
CA LEU A 28 13.96 -0.87 9.94
C LEU A 28 15.32 -0.31 9.51
N GLY A 29 15.65 0.93 9.90
CA GLY A 29 16.84 1.64 9.43
C GLY A 29 16.76 2.04 7.96
N ASP A 30 15.55 2.12 7.41
CA ASP A 30 15.33 2.57 6.03
C ASP A 30 15.74 4.04 5.87
N PRO A 31 16.22 4.46 4.68
CA PRO A 31 16.59 5.85 4.42
C PRO A 31 15.45 6.81 4.72
N HIS A 32 15.73 7.91 5.41
CA HIS A 32 14.77 9.00 5.61
C HIS A 32 14.85 10.06 4.51
N LEU A 33 15.96 10.14 3.78
CA LEU A 33 16.07 10.94 2.56
C LEU A 33 15.39 10.17 1.42
N ARG A 34 14.24 10.66 0.99
CA ARG A 34 13.36 9.99 0.03
C ARG A 34 13.26 10.77 -1.28
N LYS A 35 13.28 10.06 -2.40
CA LYS A 35 12.98 10.66 -3.70
C LYS A 35 11.46 10.83 -3.85
N LEU A 36 11.05 12.01 -4.25
CA LEU A 36 9.66 12.35 -4.52
C LEU A 36 9.52 12.75 -5.99
N ALA A 37 8.88 11.91 -6.78
CA ALA A 37 8.55 12.26 -8.15
C ALA A 37 7.20 12.99 -8.17
N VAL A 38 7.12 14.05 -8.97
CA VAL A 38 5.91 14.86 -9.19
C VAL A 38 5.76 15.10 -10.68
N TRP A 39 4.66 14.66 -11.25
CA TRP A 39 4.33 14.97 -12.63
C TRP A 39 3.44 16.20 -12.71
N LEU A 40 3.86 17.15 -13.53
CA LEU A 40 3.16 18.38 -13.82
C LEU A 40 2.49 18.26 -15.19
N PRO A 41 1.17 18.56 -15.31
CA PRO A 41 0.48 18.44 -16.59
C PRO A 41 1.01 19.49 -17.59
N PRO A 42 0.88 19.27 -18.92
CA PRO A 42 1.36 20.24 -19.92
C PRO A 42 0.83 21.68 -19.71
N GLN A 43 -0.35 21.81 -19.11
CA GLN A 43 -0.97 23.12 -18.80
C GLN A 43 -0.31 23.82 -17.60
N TYR A 44 0.60 23.16 -16.89
CA TYR A 44 1.29 23.78 -15.77
C TYR A 44 2.17 24.94 -16.24
N ASP A 45 2.92 24.75 -17.32
CA ASP A 45 3.79 25.77 -17.88
C ASP A 45 3.10 26.63 -18.95
N GLN A 46 1.89 26.24 -19.37
CA GLN A 46 1.08 26.95 -20.38
C GLN A 46 -0.03 27.76 -19.70
N GLY A 47 -0.08 29.07 -19.95
CA GLY A 47 -1.13 29.94 -19.46
C GLY A 47 -0.71 30.82 -18.26
N PRO A 48 -1.67 31.49 -17.60
CA PRO A 48 -1.37 32.43 -16.52
C PRO A 48 -0.61 31.72 -15.38
N GLY A 49 0.50 32.23 -14.97
CA GLY A 49 1.35 31.66 -13.89
C GLY A 49 0.64 31.49 -12.53
N ALA A 50 -0.53 32.08 -12.35
CA ALA A 50 -1.35 32.00 -11.16
C ALA A 50 -2.26 30.76 -11.09
N ARG A 51 -2.39 29.98 -12.18
CA ARG A 51 -3.29 28.80 -12.19
C ARG A 51 -2.81 27.73 -11.21
N ARG A 52 -3.73 27.25 -10.35
CA ARG A 52 -3.52 26.15 -9.42
C ARG A 52 -4.27 24.91 -9.86
N PHE A 53 -3.81 23.74 -9.42
CA PHE A 53 -4.27 22.44 -9.91
C PHE A 53 -4.70 21.52 -8.77
N PRO A 54 -5.73 20.67 -8.95
CA PRO A 54 -5.98 19.54 -8.10
C PRO A 54 -4.76 18.61 -8.05
N VAL A 55 -4.62 17.85 -6.96
CA VAL A 55 -3.49 16.94 -6.75
C VAL A 55 -3.96 15.51 -6.53
N LEU A 56 -3.35 14.57 -7.21
CA LEU A 56 -3.56 13.14 -7.07
C LEU A 56 -2.29 12.49 -6.54
N TYR A 57 -2.41 11.67 -5.49
CA TYR A 57 -1.32 10.90 -4.91
C TYR A 57 -1.44 9.45 -5.34
N ASP A 58 -0.43 8.94 -6.06
CA ASP A 58 -0.34 7.56 -6.52
C ASP A 58 0.33 6.71 -5.45
N LEU A 59 -0.44 5.82 -4.83
CA LEU A 59 0.01 4.90 -3.81
C LEU A 59 0.33 3.55 -4.47
N VAL A 60 1.61 3.24 -4.58
CA VAL A 60 2.06 2.01 -5.26
C VAL A 60 1.72 0.75 -4.48
N GLY A 61 1.64 -0.37 -5.18
CA GLY A 61 1.47 -1.70 -4.58
C GLY A 61 2.72 -2.19 -3.84
N TYR A 62 2.62 -3.35 -3.21
CA TYR A 62 3.74 -4.01 -2.54
C TYR A 62 4.92 -4.20 -3.50
N THR A 63 6.14 -4.02 -3.03
CA THR A 63 7.42 -3.98 -3.76
C THR A 63 7.61 -2.80 -4.72
N GLY A 64 6.62 -1.91 -4.85
CA GLY A 64 6.76 -0.70 -5.65
C GLY A 64 7.38 0.47 -4.89
N SER A 65 8.00 1.39 -5.64
CA SER A 65 8.34 2.74 -5.19
C SER A 65 7.63 3.76 -6.09
N GLY A 66 7.53 5.02 -5.66
CA GLY A 66 6.87 6.06 -6.45
C GLY A 66 7.40 6.18 -7.87
N LEU A 67 8.72 6.01 -8.07
CA LEU A 67 9.35 6.06 -9.39
C LEU A 67 8.91 4.92 -10.33
N SER A 68 8.49 3.77 -9.80
CA SER A 68 8.13 2.60 -10.63
C SER A 68 6.97 2.90 -11.58
N HIS A 69 6.02 3.75 -11.18
CA HIS A 69 4.88 4.13 -12.01
C HIS A 69 5.19 5.20 -13.06
N THR A 70 6.40 5.76 -13.03
CA THR A 70 6.90 6.71 -14.05
C THR A 70 7.78 6.05 -15.10
N ASN A 71 8.14 4.78 -14.91
CA ASN A 71 9.00 4.03 -15.83
C ASN A 71 8.31 3.80 -17.18
N TRP A 72 9.11 3.80 -18.25
CA TRP A 72 8.64 3.44 -19.58
C TRP A 72 8.08 2.02 -19.62
N LYS A 73 6.96 1.85 -20.32
CA LYS A 73 6.31 0.54 -20.52
C LYS A 73 6.25 0.20 -22.01
N PRO A 74 6.66 -1.01 -22.44
CA PRO A 74 6.70 -1.38 -23.88
C PRO A 74 5.31 -1.47 -24.51
N PHE A 75 4.28 -1.91 -23.79
CA PHE A 75 2.94 -2.19 -24.33
C PHE A 75 1.81 -1.42 -23.63
N GLY A 76 2.14 -0.48 -22.74
CA GLY A 76 1.14 0.28 -22.00
C GLY A 76 1.57 1.73 -21.79
N ASP A 77 0.70 2.56 -21.25
CA ASP A 77 1.05 3.88 -20.76
C ASP A 77 1.50 3.76 -19.31
N ASN A 78 2.59 4.44 -18.92
CA ASN A 78 2.84 4.73 -17.52
C ASN A 78 1.81 5.77 -17.01
N VAL A 79 1.81 6.06 -15.71
CA VAL A 79 0.81 6.95 -15.13
C VAL A 79 0.87 8.37 -15.71
N PRO A 80 2.04 9.04 -15.87
CA PRO A 80 2.17 10.30 -16.56
C PRO A 80 1.64 10.31 -17.99
N GLU A 81 2.00 9.31 -18.80
CA GLU A 81 1.55 9.18 -20.20
C GLU A 81 0.04 9.02 -20.30
N ARG A 82 -0.53 8.19 -19.43
CA ARG A 82 -1.97 7.96 -19.31
C ARG A 82 -2.71 9.21 -18.94
N ALA A 83 -2.27 9.91 -17.89
CA ALA A 83 -2.88 11.16 -17.47
C ALA A 83 -2.84 12.23 -18.57
N ALA A 84 -1.70 12.39 -19.24
CA ALA A 84 -1.57 13.31 -20.38
C ALA A 84 -2.50 12.95 -21.54
N ARG A 85 -2.64 11.64 -21.86
CA ARG A 85 -3.58 11.16 -22.89
C ARG A 85 -5.02 11.48 -22.50
N LEU A 86 -5.43 11.18 -21.26
CA LEU A 86 -6.80 11.46 -20.78
C LEU A 86 -7.12 12.95 -20.77
N ILE A 87 -6.15 13.81 -20.44
CA ILE A 87 -6.31 15.28 -20.51
C ILE A 87 -6.49 15.71 -21.97
N ARG A 88 -5.66 15.23 -22.89
CA ARG A 88 -5.75 15.54 -24.32
C ARG A 88 -7.10 15.09 -24.90
N GLU A 89 -7.59 13.94 -24.47
CA GLU A 89 -8.91 13.39 -24.87
C GLU A 89 -10.09 14.06 -24.14
N ARG A 90 -9.83 15.05 -23.30
CA ARG A 90 -10.85 15.75 -22.48
C ARG A 90 -11.65 14.85 -21.55
N LYS A 91 -11.09 13.67 -21.20
CA LYS A 91 -11.70 12.72 -20.26
C LYS A 91 -11.42 13.10 -18.79
N MET A 92 -10.31 13.80 -18.54
CA MET A 92 -10.01 14.41 -17.24
C MET A 92 -9.49 15.84 -17.38
N GLY A 93 -9.63 16.63 -16.33
CA GLY A 93 -8.99 17.95 -16.23
C GLY A 93 -7.53 17.85 -15.84
N PRO A 94 -6.73 18.90 -16.08
CA PRO A 94 -5.33 18.93 -15.64
C PRO A 94 -5.22 18.79 -14.12
N ALA A 95 -4.32 17.92 -13.67
CA ALA A 95 -4.02 17.68 -12.26
C ALA A 95 -2.51 17.40 -12.10
N ILE A 96 -1.95 17.75 -10.96
CA ILE A 96 -0.61 17.34 -10.54
C ILE A 96 -0.71 15.90 -10.03
N ILE A 97 0.25 15.03 -10.35
CA ILE A 97 0.32 13.66 -9.81
C ILE A 97 1.62 13.52 -9.02
N VAL A 98 1.49 13.08 -7.78
CA VAL A 98 2.59 12.90 -6.83
C VAL A 98 2.81 11.40 -6.63
N PHE A 99 4.06 10.98 -6.64
CA PHE A 99 4.50 9.59 -6.50
C PHE A 99 5.38 9.46 -5.24
N PRO A 100 4.79 9.30 -4.05
CA PRO A 100 5.56 9.19 -2.81
C PRO A 100 6.37 7.90 -2.79
N ASP A 101 7.63 7.98 -2.34
CA ASP A 101 8.40 6.79 -2.03
C ASP A 101 8.09 6.30 -0.62
N CYS A 102 7.39 5.17 -0.54
CA CYS A 102 7.05 4.47 0.68
C CYS A 102 7.64 3.04 0.72
N PHE A 103 8.66 2.75 -0.09
CA PHE A 103 9.36 1.46 -0.06
C PHE A 103 10.10 1.25 1.26
N THR A 104 10.16 0.01 1.75
CA THR A 104 10.86 -0.38 2.98
C THR A 104 11.72 -1.63 2.76
N ALA A 105 12.63 -1.91 3.68
CA ALA A 105 13.41 -3.14 3.69
C ALA A 105 12.55 -4.42 3.78
N MET A 106 11.26 -4.29 4.14
CA MET A 106 10.29 -5.37 4.11
C MET A 106 9.42 -5.37 2.83
N GLY A 107 9.80 -4.64 1.78
CA GLY A 107 9.15 -4.61 0.49
C GLY A 107 8.00 -3.59 0.37
N GLY A 108 7.61 -2.91 1.44
CA GLY A 108 6.55 -1.91 1.44
C GLY A 108 6.01 -1.62 2.82
N ASN A 109 4.85 -1.02 2.84
CA ASN A 109 4.02 -0.78 4.02
C ASN A 109 2.57 -0.64 3.53
N GLN A 110 1.64 -0.51 4.42
CA GLN A 110 0.22 -0.37 4.08
C GLN A 110 -0.28 1.07 4.23
N TYR A 111 0.61 2.04 4.07
CA TYR A 111 0.32 3.47 4.20
C TYR A 111 -0.31 3.85 5.55
N VAL A 112 0.00 3.08 6.59
CA VAL A 112 -0.40 3.31 7.98
C VAL A 112 0.82 3.50 8.87
N ASN A 113 0.61 4.00 10.09
CA ASN A 113 1.67 4.09 11.08
C ASN A 113 1.86 2.73 11.77
N SER A 114 3.10 2.32 11.91
CA SER A 114 3.51 1.11 12.65
C SER A 114 4.80 1.36 13.42
N SER A 115 4.83 0.98 14.69
CA SER A 115 6.05 1.04 15.51
C SER A 115 7.11 0.01 15.10
N ALA A 116 6.78 -0.92 14.18
CA ALA A 116 7.72 -1.91 13.66
C ALA A 116 8.28 -1.57 12.27
N ILE A 117 7.63 -0.67 11.53
CA ILE A 117 8.05 -0.28 10.16
C ILE A 117 8.38 1.21 10.09
N GLY A 118 7.50 2.06 10.62
CA GLY A 118 7.60 3.51 10.53
C GLY A 118 6.23 4.18 10.39
N ASN A 119 6.19 5.49 10.51
CA ASN A 119 4.96 6.28 10.55
C ASN A 119 4.57 6.79 9.15
N TYR A 120 4.30 5.88 8.20
CA TYR A 120 4.08 6.22 6.79
C TYR A 120 2.78 6.98 6.52
N ALA A 121 1.73 6.81 7.33
CA ALA A 121 0.54 7.66 7.23
C ALA A 121 0.85 9.12 7.58
N ASP A 122 1.63 9.34 8.63
CA ASP A 122 2.05 10.68 9.04
C ASP A 122 3.06 11.27 8.05
N TYR A 123 4.02 10.48 7.54
CA TYR A 123 4.91 10.88 6.46
C TYR A 123 4.11 11.40 5.25
N LEU A 124 3.13 10.63 4.76
CA LEU A 124 2.32 11.05 3.62
C LEU A 124 1.49 12.29 3.91
N THR A 125 0.82 12.34 5.09
CA THR A 125 -0.17 13.39 5.36
C THR A 125 0.40 14.64 6.01
N ARG A 126 1.46 14.54 6.79
CA ARG A 126 2.04 15.65 7.57
C ARG A 126 3.34 16.20 7.02
N GLU A 127 4.00 15.46 6.12
CA GLU A 127 5.22 15.94 5.46
C GLU A 127 5.03 16.08 3.96
N ILE A 128 4.63 15.01 3.23
CA ILE A 128 4.56 15.05 1.77
C ILE A 128 3.47 15.99 1.28
N ILE A 129 2.26 15.97 1.85
CA ILE A 129 1.19 16.88 1.46
C ILE A 129 1.61 18.35 1.62
N PRO A 130 2.05 18.83 2.82
CA PRO A 130 2.48 20.21 2.97
C PRO A 130 3.70 20.59 2.13
N PHE A 131 4.63 19.65 1.91
CA PHE A 131 5.78 19.86 1.06
C PHE A 131 5.35 20.15 -0.39
N VAL A 132 4.48 19.29 -0.96
CA VAL A 132 3.96 19.46 -2.32
C VAL A 132 3.15 20.75 -2.46
N ASP A 133 2.33 21.09 -1.48
CA ASP A 133 1.52 22.32 -1.47
C ASP A 133 2.40 23.59 -1.44
N ARG A 134 3.60 23.52 -0.86
CA ARG A 134 4.57 24.63 -0.82
C ARG A 134 5.36 24.74 -2.11
N GLU A 135 5.81 23.61 -2.67
CA GLU A 135 6.70 23.58 -3.84
C GLU A 135 5.96 23.79 -5.17
N PHE A 136 4.67 23.46 -5.23
CA PHE A 136 3.91 23.45 -6.47
C PHE A 136 2.62 24.25 -6.37
N ARG A 137 2.09 24.67 -7.52
CA ARG A 137 0.82 25.41 -7.64
C ARG A 137 -0.37 24.48 -7.45
N THR A 138 -0.59 24.03 -6.24
CA THR A 138 -1.71 23.17 -5.88
C THR A 138 -2.93 23.98 -5.45
N LEU A 139 -4.13 23.40 -5.61
CA LEU A 139 -5.31 23.79 -4.86
C LEU A 139 -5.20 23.12 -3.48
N ALA A 140 -4.59 23.81 -2.50
CA ALA A 140 -4.13 23.27 -1.22
C ALA A 140 -5.29 22.98 -0.24
N ALA A 141 -6.44 22.50 -0.72
CA ALA A 141 -7.59 22.11 0.08
C ALA A 141 -7.91 20.63 -0.13
N ARG A 142 -8.47 19.96 0.90
CA ARG A 142 -8.81 18.54 0.83
C ARG A 142 -9.74 18.22 -0.34
N GLU A 143 -10.65 19.14 -0.66
CA GLU A 143 -11.66 19.02 -1.70
C GLU A 143 -11.05 18.85 -3.10
N HIS A 144 -9.80 19.24 -3.26
CA HIS A 144 -9.04 19.16 -4.51
C HIS A 144 -7.87 18.17 -4.44
N ARG A 145 -7.85 17.32 -3.42
CA ARG A 145 -6.79 16.33 -3.22
C ARG A 145 -7.37 14.92 -3.16
N GLY A 146 -6.83 14.03 -3.96
CA GLY A 146 -7.23 12.62 -3.97
C GLY A 146 -6.03 11.68 -3.87
N CYS A 147 -6.28 10.44 -3.48
CA CYS A 147 -5.31 9.37 -3.59
C CYS A 147 -5.91 8.15 -4.28
N PHE A 148 -5.06 7.40 -4.95
CA PHE A 148 -5.44 6.19 -5.65
C PHE A 148 -4.28 5.19 -5.61
N GLY A 149 -4.59 3.93 -5.86
CA GLY A 149 -3.56 2.91 -5.95
C GLY A 149 -4.13 1.52 -6.18
N LYS A 150 -3.22 0.56 -6.37
CA LYS A 150 -3.53 -0.86 -6.58
C LYS A 150 -2.97 -1.71 -5.45
N SER A 151 -3.65 -2.83 -5.09
CA SER A 151 -3.15 -3.77 -4.08
C SER A 151 -2.93 -3.07 -2.73
N SER A 152 -1.74 -3.15 -2.13
CA SER A 152 -1.38 -2.37 -0.95
C SER A 152 -1.65 -0.86 -1.11
N GLY A 153 -1.45 -0.30 -2.31
CA GLY A 153 -1.80 1.10 -2.61
C GLY A 153 -3.30 1.34 -2.65
N GLY A 154 -4.08 0.38 -3.16
CA GLY A 154 -5.54 0.39 -3.12
C GLY A 154 -6.07 0.32 -1.69
N TYR A 155 -5.50 -0.57 -0.87
CA TYR A 155 -5.74 -0.60 0.57
C TYR A 155 -5.42 0.74 1.21
N GLY A 156 -4.24 1.29 0.92
CA GLY A 156 -3.83 2.62 1.39
C GLY A 156 -4.87 3.68 1.06
N ALA A 157 -5.33 3.73 -0.19
CA ALA A 157 -6.32 4.71 -0.63
C ALA A 157 -7.63 4.63 0.16
N ILE A 158 -8.22 3.42 0.33
CA ILE A 158 -9.48 3.28 1.07
C ILE A 158 -9.29 3.51 2.57
N ILE A 159 -8.18 3.08 3.18
CA ILE A 159 -7.87 3.34 4.59
C ILE A 159 -7.64 4.84 4.83
N HIS A 160 -7.01 5.54 3.90
CA HIS A 160 -6.86 6.99 3.99
C HIS A 160 -8.22 7.70 3.88
N GLY A 161 -9.12 7.22 3.05
CA GLY A 161 -10.51 7.68 3.01
C GLY A 161 -11.27 7.43 4.31
N MET A 162 -10.96 6.37 5.03
CA MET A 162 -11.55 6.05 6.34
C MET A 162 -10.91 6.86 7.48
N LYS A 163 -9.61 6.67 7.72
CA LYS A 163 -8.92 7.16 8.92
C LYS A 163 -8.41 8.60 8.79
N TYR A 164 -8.15 9.06 7.57
CA TYR A 164 -7.48 10.33 7.27
C TYR A 164 -8.28 11.23 6.32
N ALA A 165 -9.62 11.07 6.25
CA ALA A 165 -10.52 11.82 5.36
C ALA A 165 -10.36 13.35 5.41
N ARG A 166 -9.81 13.89 6.52
CA ARG A 166 -9.52 15.33 6.64
C ARG A 166 -8.48 15.85 5.62
N PHE A 167 -7.73 14.94 5.00
CA PHE A 167 -6.71 15.28 3.99
C PHE A 167 -7.20 15.06 2.55
N TRP A 168 -8.29 14.30 2.36
CA TRP A 168 -8.70 13.78 1.07
C TRP A 168 -10.13 14.15 0.71
N GLY A 169 -10.34 14.58 -0.53
CA GLY A 169 -11.67 14.80 -1.10
C GLY A 169 -12.21 13.57 -1.82
N ALA A 170 -11.35 12.75 -2.43
CA ALA A 170 -11.76 11.53 -3.12
C ALA A 170 -10.67 10.45 -3.09
N VAL A 171 -11.09 9.19 -3.22
CA VAL A 171 -10.18 8.05 -3.24
C VAL A 171 -10.56 7.04 -4.32
N ALA A 172 -9.55 6.33 -4.87
CA ALA A 172 -9.78 5.21 -5.78
C ALA A 172 -8.94 4.01 -5.36
N CYS A 173 -9.59 2.88 -5.20
CA CYS A 173 -9.00 1.61 -4.74
C CYS A 173 -9.15 0.57 -5.85
N HIS A 174 -8.03 0.17 -6.45
CA HIS A 174 -7.94 -0.90 -7.43
C HIS A 174 -7.44 -2.17 -6.75
N SER A 175 -8.22 -3.23 -6.77
CA SER A 175 -7.85 -4.53 -6.16
C SER A 175 -7.14 -4.35 -4.82
N GLY A 176 -7.67 -3.49 -3.94
CA GLY A 176 -7.09 -3.20 -2.62
C GLY A 176 -7.40 -4.29 -1.61
N ASP A 177 -6.42 -4.61 -0.79
CA ASP A 177 -6.51 -5.70 0.20
C ASP A 177 -7.73 -5.51 1.10
N ALA A 178 -8.66 -6.45 1.06
CA ALA A 178 -9.89 -6.46 1.84
C ALA A 178 -10.36 -7.89 2.08
N TYR A 179 -11.01 -8.14 3.21
CA TYR A 179 -11.40 -9.46 3.69
C TYR A 179 -10.17 -10.33 3.94
N PHE A 180 -9.44 -9.98 5.00
CA PHE A 180 -8.14 -10.55 5.36
C PHE A 180 -8.17 -12.06 5.60
N ASP A 181 -9.34 -12.61 5.95
CA ASP A 181 -9.55 -14.05 6.08
C ASP A 181 -9.34 -14.80 4.74
N PHE A 182 -9.48 -14.13 3.58
CA PHE A 182 -9.18 -14.71 2.27
C PHE A 182 -7.84 -14.24 1.73
N VAL A 183 -7.54 -12.94 1.80
CA VAL A 183 -6.35 -12.35 1.19
C VAL A 183 -5.05 -12.88 1.80
N TYR A 184 -4.99 -13.02 3.12
CA TYR A 184 -3.74 -13.38 3.80
C TYR A 184 -3.72 -14.78 4.38
N TRP A 185 -4.86 -15.30 4.82
CA TRP A 185 -4.93 -16.57 5.54
C TRP A 185 -4.40 -17.74 4.73
N HIS A 186 -4.77 -17.84 3.47
CA HIS A 186 -4.41 -18.97 2.60
C HIS A 186 -2.90 -19.08 2.34
N ASP A 187 -2.15 -18.00 2.52
CA ASP A 187 -0.70 -17.95 2.23
C ASP A 187 0.16 -18.25 3.46
N TRP A 188 -0.44 -18.34 4.64
CA TRP A 188 0.30 -18.63 5.88
C TRP A 188 0.94 -20.01 5.93
N PRO A 189 0.32 -21.10 5.44
CA PRO A 189 1.01 -22.42 5.40
C PRO A 189 2.33 -22.34 4.62
N ASN A 190 2.35 -21.72 3.45
CA ASN A 190 3.56 -21.54 2.66
C ASN A 190 4.61 -20.67 3.39
N THR A 191 4.16 -19.64 4.10
CA THR A 191 5.03 -18.79 4.93
C THR A 191 5.66 -19.58 6.08
N LEU A 192 4.91 -20.43 6.76
CA LEU A 192 5.41 -21.27 7.84
C LEU A 192 6.43 -22.29 7.32
N ASP A 193 6.18 -22.91 6.17
CA ASP A 193 7.09 -23.84 5.50
C ASP A 193 8.40 -23.16 5.09
N GLU A 194 8.32 -21.93 4.53
CA GLU A 194 9.50 -21.16 4.19
C GLU A 194 10.33 -20.82 5.45
N LEU A 195 9.68 -20.36 6.51
CA LEU A 195 10.33 -20.06 7.78
C LEU A 195 10.90 -21.30 8.44
N ALA A 196 10.32 -22.49 8.24
CA ALA A 196 10.81 -23.74 8.80
C ALA A 196 12.22 -24.12 8.30
N LYS A 197 12.60 -23.71 7.10
CA LYS A 197 13.96 -23.88 6.53
C LYS A 197 15.02 -23.16 7.36
N HIS A 198 14.63 -22.17 8.16
CA HIS A 198 15.50 -21.33 8.99
C HIS A 198 15.51 -21.75 10.47
N ARG A 199 15.02 -22.96 10.79
CA ARG A 199 15.13 -23.54 12.12
C ARG A 199 16.61 -23.76 12.50
N ARG A 200 16.94 -23.62 13.76
CA ARG A 200 18.26 -24.09 14.24
C ARG A 200 18.31 -25.63 14.16
N PRO A 201 19.40 -26.23 13.70
CA PRO A 201 19.57 -27.69 13.79
C PRO A 201 19.32 -28.15 15.21
N LYS A 202 18.54 -29.22 15.39
CA LYS A 202 18.43 -29.89 16.70
C LYS A 202 19.83 -30.41 17.02
N ARG A 203 20.46 -29.95 18.10
CA ARG A 203 21.66 -30.60 18.62
C ARG A 203 21.30 -32.05 18.90
N ARG A 204 22.16 -33.01 18.48
CA ARG A 204 21.97 -34.43 18.78
C ARG A 204 21.70 -34.58 20.28
N ALA A 205 20.67 -35.36 20.62
CA ALA A 205 20.26 -35.61 21.99
C ALA A 205 21.41 -36.32 22.71
N GLY A 206 22.03 -35.65 23.65
CA GLY A 206 23.13 -36.19 24.48
C GLY A 206 23.25 -35.48 25.82
N ALA A 207 22.49 -34.44 26.08
CA ALA A 207 22.38 -33.79 27.38
C ALA A 207 20.94 -33.35 27.62
N CYS A 208 20.37 -33.81 28.71
CA CYS A 208 19.08 -33.33 29.23
C CYS A 208 19.23 -31.82 29.51
N ASP A 209 18.77 -30.96 28.58
CA ASP A 209 18.81 -29.54 28.75
C ASP A 209 17.46 -29.05 29.28
N THR A 210 17.32 -29.11 30.59
CA THR A 210 16.17 -28.57 31.33
C THR A 210 15.89 -27.11 31.05
N ARG A 211 16.85 -26.33 30.48
CA ARG A 211 16.65 -24.95 30.00
C ARG A 211 15.83 -24.88 28.71
N ARG A 212 15.73 -25.99 27.94
CA ARG A 212 14.94 -26.03 26.70
C ARG A 212 13.46 -26.15 26.96
N GLU A 213 13.03 -26.91 27.95
CA GLU A 213 11.60 -27.01 28.32
C GLU A 213 11.11 -25.70 28.93
N ALA A 214 11.95 -25.01 29.70
CA ALA A 214 11.65 -23.68 30.21
C ALA A 214 11.61 -22.63 29.09
N GLY A 215 12.49 -22.72 28.08
CA GLY A 215 12.49 -21.84 26.92
C GLY A 215 11.27 -22.03 25.99
N ALA A 216 10.83 -23.28 25.79
CA ALA A 216 9.64 -23.57 24.98
C ALA A 216 8.33 -23.16 25.70
N LYS A 217 8.28 -23.28 27.03
CA LYS A 217 7.15 -22.84 27.85
C LYS A 217 7.09 -21.31 28.06
N GLY A 218 8.20 -20.60 27.80
CA GLY A 218 8.30 -19.15 28.05
C GLY A 218 8.20 -18.25 26.83
N LEU A 219 8.12 -18.81 25.60
CA LEU A 219 7.91 -17.96 24.42
C LEU A 219 6.47 -17.43 24.41
N ALA A 220 6.33 -16.11 24.44
CA ALA A 220 5.02 -15.48 24.25
C ALA A 220 4.41 -15.93 22.91
N GLU A 221 3.08 -16.14 22.89
CA GLU A 221 2.37 -16.54 21.68
C GLU A 221 2.69 -15.62 20.48
N GLY A 222 3.02 -16.21 19.33
CA GLY A 222 3.44 -15.49 18.14
C GLY A 222 4.84 -14.89 18.22
N ALA A 223 5.68 -15.37 19.15
CA ALA A 223 7.09 -14.98 19.26
C ALA A 223 7.96 -15.72 18.24
N ASP A 224 8.97 -15.03 17.69
CA ASP A 224 10.00 -15.63 16.86
C ASP A 224 11.05 -16.36 17.73
N ASP A 225 11.37 -17.62 17.38
CA ASP A 225 12.48 -18.38 17.95
C ASP A 225 13.84 -18.03 17.31
N GLY A 226 13.90 -16.95 16.57
CA GLY A 226 15.03 -16.48 15.79
C GLY A 226 15.02 -16.92 14.33
N ARG A 227 14.05 -17.75 13.89
CA ARG A 227 13.96 -18.18 12.48
C ARG A 227 13.57 -17.04 11.55
N ILE A 228 12.65 -16.16 11.95
CA ILE A 228 12.27 -14.98 11.17
C ILE A 228 13.48 -14.05 10.97
N ARG A 229 14.25 -13.80 12.04
CA ARG A 229 15.47 -13.00 11.93
C ARG A 229 16.48 -13.61 10.95
N ARG A 230 16.68 -14.95 10.99
CA ARG A 230 17.61 -15.65 10.08
C ARG A 230 17.11 -15.61 8.64
N PHE A 231 15.81 -15.78 8.42
CA PHE A 231 15.18 -15.62 7.11
C PHE A 231 15.41 -14.20 6.55
N LEU A 232 15.04 -13.15 7.29
CA LEU A 232 15.23 -11.76 6.86
C LEU A 232 16.70 -11.44 6.57
N ALA A 233 17.63 -11.88 7.45
CA ALA A 233 19.06 -11.66 7.23
C ALA A 233 19.61 -12.38 5.98
N GLN A 234 18.96 -13.46 5.54
CA GLN A 234 19.33 -14.17 4.31
C GLN A 234 18.73 -13.49 3.08
N VAL A 235 17.43 -13.16 3.09
CA VAL A 235 16.76 -12.58 1.90
C VAL A 235 17.29 -11.19 1.58
N TRP A 236 17.67 -10.39 2.56
CA TRP A 236 18.26 -9.06 2.34
C TRP A 236 19.67 -9.08 1.67
N LYS A 237 20.28 -10.25 1.57
CA LYS A 237 21.58 -10.44 0.86
C LYS A 237 21.38 -10.92 -0.58
N LYS A 238 20.16 -11.24 -0.98
CA LYS A 238 19.87 -11.80 -2.29
C LYS A 238 19.56 -10.71 -3.31
N GLU A 239 20.08 -10.88 -4.51
CA GLU A 239 19.70 -10.04 -5.65
C GLU A 239 18.33 -10.46 -6.26
N LYS A 240 17.92 -11.71 -6.02
CA LYS A 240 16.66 -12.26 -6.53
C LYS A 240 16.01 -13.15 -5.49
N LEU A 241 14.76 -12.85 -5.16
CA LEU A 241 13.93 -13.70 -4.31
C LEU A 241 13.21 -14.76 -5.14
N THR A 242 12.97 -15.92 -4.56
CA THR A 242 11.97 -16.87 -5.08
C THR A 242 10.57 -16.36 -4.78
N ALA A 243 9.56 -16.88 -5.47
CA ALA A 243 8.17 -16.51 -5.20
C ALA A 243 7.78 -16.79 -3.73
N ALA A 244 8.19 -17.94 -3.18
CA ALA A 244 7.92 -18.31 -1.78
C ALA A 244 8.57 -17.33 -0.78
N GLU A 245 9.82 -16.92 -1.02
CA GLU A 245 10.49 -15.89 -0.19
C GLU A 245 9.79 -14.52 -0.30
N GLY A 246 9.36 -14.15 -1.52
CA GLY A 246 8.61 -12.91 -1.75
C GLY A 246 7.28 -12.88 -0.99
N HIS A 247 6.53 -13.99 -0.99
CA HIS A 247 5.28 -14.11 -0.24
C HIS A 247 5.54 -14.16 1.27
N CYS A 248 6.59 -14.86 1.71
CA CYS A 248 6.97 -14.91 3.12
C CYS A 248 7.31 -13.52 3.67
N ILE A 249 8.16 -12.74 2.97
CA ILE A 249 8.49 -11.37 3.41
C ILE A 249 7.26 -10.44 3.38
N MET A 250 6.34 -10.64 2.43
CA MET A 250 5.07 -9.91 2.38
C MET A 250 4.24 -10.18 3.64
N ASN A 251 4.03 -11.44 4.02
CA ASN A 251 3.27 -11.79 5.23
C ASN A 251 3.93 -11.27 6.51
N LEU A 252 5.26 -11.26 6.57
CA LEU A 252 6.00 -10.66 7.69
C LEU A 252 5.86 -9.13 7.71
N CYS A 253 5.86 -8.47 6.55
CA CYS A 253 5.57 -7.04 6.42
C CYS A 253 4.16 -6.71 6.93
N MET A 254 3.16 -7.53 6.56
CA MET A 254 1.79 -7.37 7.06
C MET A 254 1.72 -7.60 8.57
N ALA A 255 2.46 -8.58 9.11
CA ALA A 255 2.55 -8.78 10.55
C ALA A 255 3.14 -7.57 11.27
N ALA A 256 4.23 -7.01 10.75
CA ALA A 256 4.83 -5.80 11.28
C ALA A 256 3.92 -4.57 11.15
N THR A 257 3.04 -4.55 10.16
CA THR A 257 2.05 -3.48 9.97
C THR A 257 0.85 -3.61 10.91
N TYR A 258 0.28 -4.81 11.05
CA TYR A 258 -1.02 -5.03 11.69
C TYR A 258 -0.93 -5.51 13.14
N ASP A 259 0.21 -6.06 13.56
CA ASP A 259 0.47 -6.49 14.93
C ASP A 259 1.85 -6.06 15.44
N PRO A 260 2.21 -4.75 15.35
CA PRO A 260 3.45 -4.26 15.92
C PRO A 260 3.45 -4.47 17.44
N ASP A 261 4.60 -4.87 17.97
CA ASP A 261 4.82 -5.09 19.41
C ASP A 261 6.27 -4.70 19.76
N PRO A 262 6.49 -3.50 20.33
CA PRO A 262 7.84 -3.05 20.71
C PRO A 262 8.56 -3.98 21.70
N GLY A 263 7.81 -4.81 22.45
CA GLY A 263 8.37 -5.84 23.34
C GLY A 263 8.80 -7.12 22.63
N ALA A 264 8.55 -7.27 21.31
CA ALA A 264 9.00 -8.40 20.54
C ALA A 264 10.40 -8.15 19.95
N PRO A 265 11.23 -9.21 19.79
CA PRO A 265 12.62 -9.07 19.30
C PRO A 265 12.77 -8.41 17.92
N LEU A 266 11.72 -8.47 17.08
CA LEU A 266 11.66 -7.87 15.74
C LEU A 266 10.65 -6.70 15.67
N GLY A 267 10.12 -6.27 16.81
CA GLY A 267 9.14 -5.19 16.87
C GLY A 267 7.72 -5.60 16.48
N PHE A 268 7.45 -6.88 16.17
CA PHE A 268 6.13 -7.37 15.77
C PHE A 268 5.91 -8.84 16.16
N ARG A 269 4.66 -9.28 16.04
CA ARG A 269 4.23 -10.65 16.26
C ARG A 269 3.49 -11.18 15.05
N ILE A 270 3.48 -12.51 14.91
CA ILE A 270 2.72 -13.20 13.86
C ILE A 270 1.46 -13.86 14.42
N PRO A 271 0.42 -14.07 13.60
CA PRO A 271 -0.86 -14.62 14.08
C PRO A 271 -0.91 -16.15 14.12
N PHE A 272 0.22 -16.84 13.93
CA PHE A 272 0.30 -18.30 13.92
C PHE A 272 1.45 -18.82 14.80
N ASN A 273 1.25 -20.00 15.36
CA ASN A 273 2.33 -20.73 16.00
C ASN A 273 3.31 -21.26 14.94
N LEU A 274 4.61 -20.98 15.12
CA LEU A 274 5.65 -21.36 14.16
C LEU A 274 5.89 -22.86 14.05
N GLU A 275 5.45 -23.66 15.03
CA GLU A 275 5.67 -25.11 15.04
C GLU A 275 4.42 -25.88 14.63
N SER A 276 3.26 -25.54 15.20
CA SER A 276 2.01 -26.26 14.97
C SER A 276 1.18 -25.67 13.82
N GLY A 277 1.43 -24.41 13.43
CA GLY A 277 0.56 -23.70 12.51
C GLY A 277 -0.77 -23.27 13.11
N GLU A 278 -1.00 -23.50 14.42
CA GLU A 278 -2.22 -23.07 15.08
C GLU A 278 -2.37 -21.56 15.03
N VAL A 279 -3.60 -21.13 14.76
CA VAL A 279 -3.98 -19.72 14.80
C VAL A 279 -3.96 -19.19 16.23
N ILE A 280 -3.30 -18.07 16.41
CA ILE A 280 -3.35 -17.31 17.65
C ILE A 280 -4.46 -16.28 17.53
N ALA A 281 -5.70 -16.67 17.90
CA ALA A 281 -6.91 -15.92 17.64
C ALA A 281 -6.82 -14.44 18.03
N ARG A 282 -6.23 -14.12 19.20
CA ARG A 282 -6.05 -12.74 19.66
C ARG A 282 -5.14 -11.89 18.73
N ARG A 283 -4.15 -12.55 18.04
CA ARG A 283 -3.27 -11.89 17.09
C ARG A 283 -4.00 -11.65 15.77
N TRP A 284 -4.75 -12.65 15.28
CA TRP A 284 -5.58 -12.49 14.09
C TRP A 284 -6.64 -11.41 14.25
N GLU A 285 -7.24 -11.29 15.43
CA GLU A 285 -8.16 -10.20 15.73
C GLU A 285 -7.52 -8.80 15.65
N ARG A 286 -6.21 -8.67 15.92
CA ARG A 286 -5.50 -7.41 15.69
C ARG A 286 -5.44 -7.07 14.20
N TRP A 287 -5.13 -8.06 13.34
CA TRP A 287 -5.16 -7.88 11.89
C TRP A 287 -6.55 -7.47 11.42
N ARG A 288 -7.60 -8.14 11.85
CA ARG A 288 -8.99 -7.84 11.48
C ARG A 288 -9.43 -6.42 11.83
N LYS A 289 -8.79 -5.77 12.80
CA LYS A 289 -9.01 -4.35 13.13
C LYS A 289 -8.45 -3.38 12.06
N HIS A 290 -7.66 -3.88 11.13
CA HIS A 290 -7.14 -3.12 10.00
C HIS A 290 -7.86 -3.44 8.69
N ASP A 291 -8.67 -4.50 8.67
CA ASP A 291 -9.41 -4.92 7.49
C ASP A 291 -10.49 -3.90 7.11
N PRO A 292 -10.46 -3.33 5.89
CA PRO A 292 -11.43 -2.32 5.45
C PRO A 292 -12.87 -2.77 5.60
N VAL A 293 -13.19 -4.07 5.37
CA VAL A 293 -14.56 -4.57 5.49
C VAL A 293 -15.09 -4.44 6.91
N ASN A 294 -14.24 -4.52 7.94
CA ASN A 294 -14.62 -4.39 9.34
C ASN A 294 -14.68 -2.93 9.83
N LEU A 295 -14.13 -2.00 9.03
CA LEU A 295 -13.98 -0.60 9.43
C LEU A 295 -15.11 0.32 8.93
N VAL A 296 -15.91 -0.10 7.95
CA VAL A 296 -16.93 0.73 7.30
C VAL A 296 -17.86 1.41 8.31
N THR A 297 -18.43 0.67 9.24
CA THR A 297 -19.37 1.22 10.23
C THR A 297 -18.71 2.28 11.10
N ARG A 298 -17.50 2.00 11.60
CA ARG A 298 -16.74 2.90 12.46
C ARG A 298 -16.39 4.22 11.75
N TYR A 299 -16.06 4.16 10.46
CA TYR A 299 -15.63 5.33 9.69
C TYR A 299 -16.69 5.84 8.70
N ARG A 300 -17.97 5.49 8.94
CA ARG A 300 -19.10 5.92 8.11
C ARG A 300 -19.12 7.43 7.87
N GLY A 301 -18.89 8.23 8.92
CA GLY A 301 -18.89 9.69 8.83
C GLY A 301 -17.78 10.21 7.91
N SER A 302 -16.55 9.69 8.08
CA SER A 302 -15.40 10.02 7.22
C SER A 302 -15.69 9.67 5.76
N LEU A 303 -16.16 8.45 5.50
CA LEU A 303 -16.49 7.98 4.15
C LEU A 303 -17.58 8.82 3.48
N LYS A 304 -18.62 9.20 4.23
CA LYS A 304 -19.70 10.09 3.72
C LYS A 304 -19.21 11.51 3.43
N SER A 305 -18.13 11.96 4.06
CA SER A 305 -17.55 13.28 3.84
C SER A 305 -16.71 13.38 2.56
N LEU A 306 -16.40 12.24 1.92
CA LEU A 306 -15.68 12.22 0.64
C LEU A 306 -16.60 12.60 -0.51
N ARG A 307 -16.07 13.34 -1.46
CA ARG A 307 -16.75 13.72 -2.71
C ARG A 307 -16.83 12.57 -3.71
N GLY A 308 -15.94 11.57 -3.58
CA GLY A 308 -15.94 10.39 -4.43
C GLY A 308 -15.17 9.22 -3.85
N ILE A 309 -15.74 8.02 -3.99
CA ILE A 309 -15.11 6.74 -3.67
C ILE A 309 -15.28 5.85 -4.90
N TYR A 310 -14.17 5.40 -5.47
CA TYR A 310 -14.14 4.45 -6.57
C TYR A 310 -13.46 3.16 -6.10
N LEU A 311 -14.08 2.04 -6.38
CA LEU A 311 -13.57 0.69 -6.10
C LEU A 311 -13.65 -0.14 -7.37
N ASP A 312 -12.62 -0.90 -7.70
CA ASP A 312 -12.75 -1.97 -8.67
C ASP A 312 -11.83 -3.16 -8.35
N CYS A 313 -12.15 -4.31 -8.93
CA CYS A 313 -11.34 -5.52 -8.81
C CYS A 313 -11.59 -6.45 -10.00
N GLY A 314 -10.53 -7.07 -10.51
CA GLY A 314 -10.65 -8.17 -11.45
C GLY A 314 -11.30 -9.39 -10.78
N TRP A 315 -12.31 -10.02 -11.41
CA TRP A 315 -13.02 -11.13 -10.78
C TRP A 315 -12.20 -12.44 -10.75
N ARG A 316 -11.07 -12.50 -11.48
CA ARG A 316 -10.10 -13.59 -11.46
C ARG A 316 -8.87 -13.31 -10.61
N ASP A 317 -8.95 -12.30 -9.72
CA ASP A 317 -7.85 -11.92 -8.83
C ASP A 317 -7.34 -13.12 -8.03
N GLN A 318 -6.07 -13.48 -8.22
CA GLN A 318 -5.44 -14.67 -7.64
C GLN A 318 -5.19 -14.56 -6.13
N TYR A 319 -5.31 -13.36 -5.56
CA TYR A 319 -5.27 -13.13 -4.10
C TYR A 319 -6.69 -13.13 -3.50
N HIS A 320 -7.72 -13.46 -4.29
CA HIS A 320 -9.12 -13.51 -3.86
C HIS A 320 -9.69 -12.18 -3.35
N ILE A 321 -9.05 -11.06 -3.70
CA ILE A 321 -9.44 -9.69 -3.28
C ILE A 321 -10.84 -9.34 -3.79
N HIS A 322 -11.29 -9.89 -4.91
CA HIS A 322 -12.62 -9.65 -5.45
C HIS A 322 -13.75 -10.00 -4.47
N TYR A 323 -13.60 -11.03 -3.64
CA TYR A 323 -14.57 -11.32 -2.57
C TYR A 323 -14.60 -10.20 -1.52
N GLY A 324 -13.44 -9.70 -1.12
CA GLY A 324 -13.32 -8.57 -0.21
C GLY A 324 -13.90 -7.29 -0.80
N ALA A 325 -13.66 -7.03 -2.08
CA ALA A 325 -14.21 -5.87 -2.79
C ALA A 325 -15.74 -5.90 -2.85
N ARG A 326 -16.35 -7.06 -3.12
CA ARG A 326 -17.82 -7.28 -3.07
C ARG A 326 -18.38 -7.02 -1.68
N ILE A 327 -17.73 -7.57 -0.64
CA ILE A 327 -18.14 -7.38 0.76
C ILE A 327 -18.02 -5.92 1.16
N LEU A 328 -16.91 -5.26 0.80
CA LEU A 328 -16.68 -3.85 1.08
C LEU A 328 -17.75 -2.98 0.42
N SER A 329 -18.01 -3.17 -0.88
CA SER A 329 -19.06 -2.46 -1.61
C SER A 329 -20.44 -2.65 -0.96
N LYS A 330 -20.81 -3.90 -0.63
CA LYS A 330 -22.05 -4.20 0.07
C LYS A 330 -22.16 -3.45 1.41
N ARG A 331 -21.10 -3.46 2.22
CA ARG A 331 -21.09 -2.77 3.52
C ARG A 331 -21.14 -1.25 3.38
N LEU A 332 -20.48 -0.68 2.38
CA LEU A 332 -20.59 0.75 2.05
C LEU A 332 -22.03 1.13 1.70
N ALA A 333 -22.69 0.35 0.84
CA ALA A 333 -24.09 0.55 0.48
C ALA A 333 -25.02 0.48 1.71
N GLN A 334 -24.86 -0.55 2.55
CA GLN A 334 -25.61 -0.72 3.81
C GLN A 334 -25.39 0.45 4.78
N ALA A 335 -24.17 1.03 4.80
CA ALA A 335 -23.86 2.22 5.60
C ALA A 335 -24.39 3.52 4.97
N GLY A 336 -25.02 3.47 3.79
CA GLY A 336 -25.47 4.62 3.02
C GLY A 336 -24.30 5.53 2.57
N VAL A 337 -23.17 4.92 2.24
CA VAL A 337 -21.99 5.59 1.67
C VAL A 337 -22.05 5.47 0.15
N ARG A 338 -22.17 6.60 -0.54
CA ARG A 338 -22.17 6.63 -2.01
C ARG A 338 -20.78 6.28 -2.54
N HIS A 339 -20.70 5.32 -3.44
CA HIS A 339 -19.47 4.88 -4.09
C HIS A 339 -19.78 4.31 -5.49
N THR A 340 -18.75 4.19 -6.29
CA THR A 340 -18.77 3.44 -7.56
C THR A 340 -18.01 2.14 -7.35
N TYR A 341 -18.58 1.02 -7.78
CA TYR A 341 -17.93 -0.29 -7.77
C TYR A 341 -18.02 -0.92 -9.15
N GLU A 342 -16.91 -1.41 -9.67
CA GLU A 342 -16.83 -2.13 -10.95
C GLU A 342 -16.08 -3.44 -10.79
N GLU A 343 -16.57 -4.52 -11.41
CA GLU A 343 -15.78 -5.73 -11.66
C GLU A 343 -15.42 -5.81 -13.14
N PHE A 344 -14.28 -6.42 -13.43
CA PHE A 344 -13.83 -6.61 -14.80
C PHE A 344 -13.19 -7.98 -14.98
N ASP A 345 -13.12 -8.45 -16.26
CA ASP A 345 -12.60 -9.77 -16.60
C ASP A 345 -11.08 -9.73 -16.71
N ASP A 346 -10.42 -9.75 -15.54
CA ASP A 346 -8.96 -9.83 -15.43
C ASP A 346 -8.54 -10.36 -14.06
N ASP A 347 -7.22 -10.55 -13.87
CA ASP A 347 -6.59 -10.96 -12.61
C ASP A 347 -6.02 -9.75 -11.85
N HIS A 348 -5.04 -9.97 -10.96
CA HIS A 348 -4.41 -8.90 -10.17
C HIS A 348 -3.32 -8.13 -10.92
N SER A 349 -2.78 -8.73 -11.99
CA SER A 349 -1.55 -8.26 -12.63
C SER A 349 -1.85 -7.26 -13.74
N ASP A 350 -0.94 -6.29 -13.96
CA ASP A 350 -0.95 -5.35 -15.09
C ASP A 350 -2.27 -4.62 -15.38
N ILE A 351 -3.09 -4.42 -14.36
CA ILE A 351 -4.40 -3.75 -14.44
C ILE A 351 -4.33 -2.22 -14.49
N ASP A 352 -3.18 -1.63 -14.77
CA ASP A 352 -3.00 -0.17 -14.82
C ASP A 352 -3.92 0.52 -15.84
N TYR A 353 -4.42 -0.22 -16.84
CA TYR A 353 -5.42 0.31 -17.77
C TYR A 353 -6.73 0.73 -17.07
N ARG A 354 -6.99 0.22 -15.86
CA ARG A 354 -8.15 0.61 -15.04
C ARG A 354 -8.07 2.07 -14.56
N LEU A 355 -6.88 2.65 -14.55
CA LEU A 355 -6.70 4.08 -14.30
C LEU A 355 -7.45 4.96 -15.33
N ASP A 356 -7.76 4.42 -16.52
CA ASP A 356 -8.64 5.09 -17.50
C ASP A 356 -10.07 5.30 -16.98
N ARG A 357 -10.48 4.57 -15.94
CA ARG A 357 -11.78 4.71 -15.27
C ARG A 357 -11.66 5.64 -14.06
N SER A 358 -10.68 5.37 -13.20
CA SER A 358 -10.55 6.06 -11.90
C SER A 358 -9.99 7.48 -12.02
N LEU A 359 -9.03 7.77 -12.90
CA LEU A 359 -8.49 9.12 -13.05
C LEU A 359 -9.56 10.13 -13.53
N PRO A 360 -10.39 9.83 -14.54
CA PRO A 360 -11.55 10.67 -14.88
C PRO A 360 -12.56 10.82 -13.74
N PHE A 361 -12.81 9.75 -12.98
CA PHE A 361 -13.71 9.81 -11.81
C PHE A 361 -13.18 10.77 -10.75
N LEU A 362 -11.91 10.62 -10.35
CA LEU A 362 -11.24 11.48 -9.37
C LEU A 362 -11.19 12.93 -9.86
N SER A 363 -10.85 13.14 -11.13
CA SER A 363 -10.84 14.48 -11.73
C SER A 363 -12.20 15.18 -11.61
N ARG A 364 -13.31 14.48 -11.86
CA ARG A 364 -14.66 15.04 -11.69
C ARG A 364 -14.99 15.34 -10.23
N ALA A 365 -14.64 14.43 -9.32
CA ALA A 365 -14.89 14.59 -7.89
C ALA A 365 -14.12 15.75 -7.25
N LEU A 366 -12.92 16.07 -7.78
CA LEU A 366 -12.00 17.07 -7.22
C LEU A 366 -12.04 18.42 -7.93
N ARG A 367 -12.96 18.62 -8.89
CA ARG A 367 -13.10 19.90 -9.59
C ARG A 367 -13.33 21.05 -8.59
N PRO A 368 -12.74 22.25 -8.87
CA PRO A 368 -13.05 23.48 -8.17
C PRO A 368 -14.52 23.81 -8.19
#